data_86abcdbd13c1bb608a09fb8fc4e21a85
#
_entry.id   86abcdbd13c1bb608a09fb8fc4e21a85
#
_cell.length_a   1.000
_cell.length_b   1.000
_cell.length_c   1.000
_cell.angle_alpha   90.00
_cell.angle_beta   90.00
_cell.angle_gamma   90.00
#
_symmetry.space_group_name_H-M   'P 1'
#
loop_
_entity.id
_entity.type
_entity.pdbx_description
1 polymer ?
#
loop_
_entity_poly.entity_id
_entity_poly.type
_entity_poly.pdbx_seq_one_letter_code
_entity_poly.pdbx_strand_id
1 'polypeptide(L)'
;MEGISVSVSTQRVYPNGTLACHVVGYIGKIQNYDTYYPSYKDEGYALSDLIRLDGVEKTMEDWLSACTTQRVGKRVVEIDRYGAVSRTLSSTEATDGNNIKLTIDSNLQRVAENALEENINYIRDQQETLLNSDSWLDKNKADLQGTTRDFETNPIELAEKGAVVVIDMEGRVLALASYPPYDPNAFIVGGDAAANILLDSRNPLVNYAIGSRDTPGSIFKMVTATAGLLNGQLTLAEQISDGGRFDKYDKTNPPRCWLNQNRLDLHANQTVVEGITHSCNYFFYTVGSRLYEHTDDQLYKTAALYGLTTKTGIDLPGELQGYVASQTTLYDKNKAISAAEQSTWRPSIVFNNIKKHLVDVGEKYNMTFDEEKLNKCVKRLMDMAVDYNQNDWLPEIRTILMEELDMPRELVYLQIVAGDTYIMLNEIKWGGSEAIMAAVGQSITTVTPVEMARYVAAVANGGKVYDLRLIDSIISPDGEVLSESTPILASEIEGEGVQEYLAALRKGMSGVTGDDGTAAKFYKGEYADVGEQMGAKTGTAEKTTIDLENNAWMVAFAPFDDPQIAVCVYIPHGYSGSSCSITIREVLNYYLEHMGLDGEDTMPPSNSLAY
;
A
#
# COMPACT_ATOMS: atom_id res chain seq x y z
N MET A 1 -48.57 -33.78 -15.86
CA MET A 1 -48.96 -32.68 -14.94
C MET A 1 -48.98 -31.40 -15.79
N GLU A 2 -50.16 -30.92 -16.13
CA GLU A 2 -50.29 -29.66 -16.81
C GLU A 2 -50.01 -28.52 -15.83
N GLY A 3 -49.21 -27.54 -16.22
CA GLY A 3 -48.93 -26.35 -15.42
C GLY A 3 -47.63 -26.39 -14.58
N ILE A 4 -46.76 -27.39 -14.76
CA ILE A 4 -45.42 -27.44 -14.13
C ILE A 4 -44.37 -27.38 -15.24
N SER A 5 -43.51 -26.38 -15.20
CA SER A 5 -42.31 -26.29 -16.01
C SER A 5 -41.07 -26.53 -15.12
N VAL A 6 -40.12 -27.29 -15.60
CA VAL A 6 -38.82 -27.48 -14.97
C VAL A 6 -37.81 -26.73 -15.80
N SER A 7 -37.06 -25.82 -15.17
CA SER A 7 -35.93 -25.14 -15.76
C SER A 7 -34.64 -25.57 -15.05
N VAL A 8 -33.55 -25.75 -15.82
CA VAL A 8 -32.23 -25.93 -15.28
C VAL A 8 -31.64 -24.54 -15.04
N SER A 9 -31.09 -24.30 -13.85
CA SER A 9 -30.34 -23.10 -13.54
C SER A 9 -28.94 -23.49 -13.09
N THR A 10 -27.97 -22.64 -13.35
CA THR A 10 -26.60 -22.79 -12.86
C THR A 10 -26.45 -22.07 -11.54
N GLN A 11 -25.57 -22.59 -10.68
CA GLN A 11 -25.19 -21.96 -9.43
C GLN A 11 -23.68 -21.82 -9.38
N ARG A 12 -23.19 -20.64 -9.00
CA ARG A 12 -21.76 -20.41 -8.76
C ARG A 12 -21.32 -21.20 -7.52
N VAL A 13 -20.19 -21.86 -7.62
CA VAL A 13 -19.55 -22.56 -6.50
C VAL A 13 -18.06 -22.17 -6.46
N TYR A 14 -17.55 -21.96 -5.28
CA TYR A 14 -16.13 -21.71 -5.02
C TYR A 14 -15.55 -22.95 -4.32
N PRO A 15 -15.03 -23.93 -5.08
CA PRO A 15 -14.70 -25.25 -4.54
C PRO A 15 -13.54 -25.21 -3.54
N ASN A 16 -12.67 -24.22 -3.63
CA ASN A 16 -11.51 -24.05 -2.75
C ASN A 16 -11.80 -23.18 -1.51
N GLY A 17 -13.06 -22.79 -1.29
CA GLY A 17 -13.48 -22.01 -0.11
C GLY A 17 -12.74 -20.69 0.02
N THR A 18 -11.97 -20.52 1.08
CA THR A 18 -11.25 -19.28 1.39
C THR A 18 -9.99 -19.05 0.56
N LEU A 19 -9.47 -20.07 -0.14
CA LEU A 19 -8.23 -19.94 -0.91
C LEU A 19 -8.35 -18.89 -2.01
N ALA A 20 -7.44 -17.94 -2.01
CA ALA A 20 -7.38 -16.81 -2.95
C ALA A 20 -8.70 -16.01 -3.03
N CYS A 21 -9.49 -15.95 -1.95
CA CYS A 21 -10.81 -15.31 -1.97
C CYS A 21 -10.76 -13.84 -2.39
N HIS A 22 -9.73 -13.09 -2.00
CA HIS A 22 -9.54 -11.69 -2.38
C HIS A 22 -9.07 -11.51 -3.84
N VAL A 23 -8.52 -12.56 -4.45
CA VAL A 23 -8.15 -12.60 -5.87
C VAL A 23 -9.36 -12.97 -6.72
N VAL A 24 -10.02 -14.08 -6.38
CA VAL A 24 -11.20 -14.57 -7.10
C VAL A 24 -12.36 -13.59 -6.97
N GLY A 25 -12.64 -13.11 -5.76
CA GLY A 25 -13.77 -12.27 -5.46
C GLY A 25 -15.05 -13.08 -5.26
N TYR A 26 -16.20 -12.43 -5.39
CA TYR A 26 -17.50 -13.06 -5.17
C TYR A 26 -18.60 -12.41 -6.03
N ILE A 27 -19.68 -13.17 -6.21
CA ILE A 27 -20.88 -12.70 -6.89
C ILE A 27 -22.03 -12.45 -5.90
N GLY A 28 -22.94 -11.60 -6.26
CA GLY A 28 -24.12 -11.28 -5.44
C GLY A 28 -25.26 -10.71 -6.28
N LYS A 29 -26.40 -10.50 -5.63
CA LYS A 29 -27.57 -9.91 -6.29
C LYS A 29 -27.39 -8.41 -6.50
N ILE A 30 -28.00 -7.87 -7.55
CA ILE A 30 -28.15 -6.43 -7.75
C ILE A 30 -29.00 -5.88 -6.60
N GLN A 31 -28.39 -5.00 -5.77
CA GLN A 31 -28.99 -4.62 -4.48
C GLN A 31 -30.05 -3.52 -4.57
N ASN A 32 -30.00 -2.67 -5.60
CA ASN A 32 -30.98 -1.59 -5.75
C ASN A 32 -31.23 -1.19 -7.22
N TYR A 33 -32.36 -0.51 -7.45
CA TYR A 33 -32.76 -0.01 -8.76
C TYR A 33 -31.83 1.09 -9.30
N ASP A 34 -31.25 1.91 -8.42
CA ASP A 34 -30.39 3.02 -8.82
C ASP A 34 -29.06 2.52 -9.42
N THR A 35 -28.59 1.35 -8.98
CA THR A 35 -27.44 0.66 -9.56
C THR A 35 -27.83 -0.13 -10.81
N TYR A 36 -29.01 -0.77 -10.81
CA TYR A 36 -29.45 -1.60 -11.92
C TYR A 36 -29.67 -0.82 -13.21
N TYR A 37 -30.41 0.28 -13.15
CA TYR A 37 -30.81 1.00 -14.35
C TYR A 37 -29.67 1.63 -15.14
N PRO A 38 -28.69 2.31 -14.52
CA PRO A 38 -27.61 2.93 -15.27
C PRO A 38 -26.51 1.96 -15.72
N SER A 39 -26.36 0.80 -15.04
CA SER A 39 -25.15 -0.01 -15.21
C SER A 39 -25.41 -1.40 -15.81
N TYR A 40 -26.59 -1.99 -15.63
CA TYR A 40 -26.80 -3.41 -15.97
C TYR A 40 -27.96 -3.66 -16.92
N LYS A 41 -28.98 -2.80 -16.90
CA LYS A 41 -30.18 -3.01 -17.73
C LYS A 41 -29.87 -2.99 -19.22
N ASP A 42 -29.08 -2.02 -19.66
CA ASP A 42 -28.76 -1.84 -21.08
C ASP A 42 -27.75 -2.91 -21.57
N GLU A 43 -27.04 -3.55 -20.64
CA GLU A 43 -26.15 -4.69 -20.91
C GLU A 43 -26.92 -6.02 -21.01
N GLY A 44 -28.20 -6.04 -20.69
CA GLY A 44 -29.09 -7.19 -20.87
C GLY A 44 -29.33 -8.02 -19.61
N TYR A 45 -28.86 -7.57 -18.43
CA TYR A 45 -29.12 -8.25 -17.16
C TYR A 45 -30.56 -8.05 -16.69
N ALA A 46 -31.13 -9.08 -16.11
CA ALA A 46 -32.37 -8.98 -15.35
C ALA A 46 -32.06 -8.56 -13.89
N LEU A 47 -33.01 -7.92 -13.23
CA LEU A 47 -32.87 -7.50 -11.83
C LEU A 47 -32.60 -8.68 -10.87
N SER A 48 -33.02 -9.88 -11.27
CA SER A 48 -32.77 -11.13 -10.50
C SER A 48 -31.43 -11.77 -10.72
N ASP A 49 -30.66 -11.27 -11.69
CA ASP A 49 -29.38 -11.87 -12.04
C ASP A 49 -28.32 -11.60 -10.95
N LEU A 50 -27.36 -12.49 -10.89
CA LEU A 50 -26.16 -12.32 -10.06
C LEU A 50 -25.12 -11.55 -10.84
N ILE A 51 -24.53 -10.55 -10.22
CA ILE A 51 -23.44 -9.75 -10.76
C ILE A 51 -22.17 -10.02 -9.97
N ARG A 52 -21.05 -9.76 -10.56
CA ARG A 52 -19.75 -9.91 -9.96
C ARG A 52 -19.37 -8.65 -9.20
N LEU A 53 -19.11 -8.80 -7.90
CA LEU A 53 -18.99 -7.66 -6.98
C LEU A 53 -17.55 -7.28 -6.69
N ASP A 54 -16.61 -8.23 -6.74
CA ASP A 54 -15.21 -8.00 -6.42
C ASP A 54 -14.28 -8.99 -7.12
N GLY A 55 -12.96 -8.76 -6.99
CA GLY A 55 -11.91 -9.62 -7.52
C GLY A 55 -11.91 -9.77 -9.04
N VAL A 56 -11.31 -10.86 -9.51
CA VAL A 56 -11.29 -11.25 -10.94
C VAL A 56 -12.70 -11.47 -11.47
N GLU A 57 -13.62 -11.94 -10.64
CA GLU A 57 -15.04 -12.02 -11.01
C GLU A 57 -15.54 -10.68 -11.57
N LYS A 58 -15.19 -9.57 -10.92
CA LYS A 58 -15.62 -8.22 -11.32
C LYS A 58 -14.85 -7.69 -12.53
N THR A 59 -13.53 -7.80 -12.53
CA THR A 59 -12.72 -7.23 -13.62
C THR A 59 -12.87 -8.00 -14.93
N MET A 60 -13.25 -9.29 -14.85
CA MET A 60 -13.45 -10.16 -16.01
C MET A 60 -14.93 -10.45 -16.28
N GLU A 61 -15.86 -9.62 -15.79
CA GLU A 61 -17.32 -9.78 -15.98
C GLU A 61 -17.67 -10.05 -17.44
N ASP A 62 -17.19 -9.22 -18.36
CA ASP A 62 -17.49 -9.31 -19.81
C ASP A 62 -17.04 -10.63 -20.44
N TRP A 63 -15.97 -11.22 -19.92
CA TRP A 63 -15.44 -12.49 -20.40
C TRP A 63 -16.11 -13.70 -19.76
N LEU A 64 -16.40 -13.61 -18.47
CA LEU A 64 -16.96 -14.69 -17.67
C LEU A 64 -18.49 -14.81 -17.81
N SER A 65 -19.18 -13.70 -18.09
CA SER A 65 -20.64 -13.67 -18.07
C SER A 65 -21.27 -14.35 -19.28
N ALA A 66 -22.22 -15.24 -19.01
CA ALA A 66 -23.14 -15.77 -20.01
C ALA A 66 -24.40 -14.90 -20.15
N CYS A 67 -24.59 -13.89 -19.29
CA CYS A 67 -25.79 -13.03 -19.25
C CYS A 67 -25.78 -11.90 -20.28
N THR A 68 -24.71 -11.72 -21.06
CA THR A 68 -24.64 -10.70 -22.11
C THR A 68 -25.62 -10.96 -23.24
N THR A 69 -26.09 -9.90 -23.90
CA THR A 69 -27.06 -9.97 -25.01
C THR A 69 -26.60 -10.88 -26.17
N GLN A 70 -25.28 -11.12 -26.29
CA GLN A 70 -24.68 -11.97 -27.31
C GLN A 70 -24.69 -13.45 -26.93
N ARG A 71 -24.63 -13.78 -25.63
CA ARG A 71 -24.52 -15.15 -25.11
C ARG A 71 -25.82 -15.71 -24.57
N VAL A 72 -26.77 -14.85 -24.20
CA VAL A 72 -28.08 -15.28 -23.73
C VAL A 72 -28.85 -15.95 -24.85
N GLY A 73 -29.24 -17.20 -24.65
CA GLY A 73 -30.14 -17.92 -25.54
C GLY A 73 -31.51 -17.22 -25.65
N LYS A 74 -32.07 -17.22 -26.85
CA LYS A 74 -33.39 -16.62 -27.13
C LYS A 74 -34.33 -17.64 -27.73
N ARG A 75 -35.54 -17.71 -27.19
CA ARG A 75 -36.59 -18.54 -27.72
C ARG A 75 -37.80 -17.69 -28.04
N VAL A 76 -38.16 -17.59 -29.30
CA VAL A 76 -39.35 -16.92 -29.76
C VAL A 76 -40.44 -17.98 -29.92
N VAL A 77 -41.53 -17.81 -29.21
CA VAL A 77 -42.64 -18.77 -29.19
C VAL A 77 -43.93 -18.11 -29.58
N GLU A 78 -44.80 -18.87 -30.24
CA GLU A 78 -46.20 -18.52 -30.45
C GLU A 78 -47.00 -19.05 -29.26
N ILE A 79 -47.77 -18.20 -28.61
CA ILE A 79 -48.64 -18.57 -27.48
C ILE A 79 -50.08 -18.55 -27.89
N ASP A 80 -50.91 -19.44 -27.34
CA ASP A 80 -52.34 -19.44 -27.50
C ASP A 80 -53.00 -18.38 -26.57
N ARG A 81 -54.31 -18.26 -26.67
CA ARG A 81 -55.10 -17.31 -25.87
C ARG A 81 -55.07 -17.56 -24.36
N TYR A 82 -54.55 -18.68 -23.92
CA TYR A 82 -54.38 -19.07 -22.51
C TYR A 82 -52.93 -18.93 -22.02
N GLY A 83 -52.01 -18.43 -22.89
CA GLY A 83 -50.59 -18.28 -22.56
C GLY A 83 -49.77 -19.56 -22.73
N ALA A 84 -50.34 -20.64 -23.23
CA ALA A 84 -49.60 -21.87 -23.49
C ALA A 84 -48.81 -21.78 -24.80
N VAL A 85 -47.58 -22.27 -24.82
CA VAL A 85 -46.73 -22.30 -26.02
C VAL A 85 -47.30 -23.28 -27.01
N SER A 86 -47.78 -22.78 -28.18
CA SER A 86 -48.30 -23.58 -29.27
C SER A 86 -47.23 -24.01 -30.26
N ARG A 87 -46.22 -23.17 -30.49
CA ARG A 87 -45.12 -23.45 -31.41
C ARG A 87 -43.90 -22.59 -31.09
N THR A 88 -42.67 -23.15 -31.20
CA THR A 88 -41.44 -22.40 -31.22
C THR A 88 -41.16 -21.88 -32.63
N LEU A 89 -41.02 -20.58 -32.79
CA LEU A 89 -40.74 -19.92 -34.07
C LEU A 89 -39.27 -19.86 -34.38
N SER A 90 -38.46 -19.57 -33.36
CA SER A 90 -36.97 -19.62 -33.43
C SER A 90 -36.40 -19.94 -32.06
N SER A 91 -35.25 -20.55 -32.06
CA SER A 91 -34.44 -20.78 -30.85
C SER A 91 -32.96 -20.53 -31.18
N THR A 92 -32.32 -19.74 -30.36
CA THR A 92 -30.86 -19.58 -30.32
C THR A 92 -30.38 -20.16 -29.00
N GLU A 93 -29.45 -21.10 -29.06
CA GLU A 93 -28.90 -21.70 -27.85
C GLU A 93 -28.05 -20.65 -27.08
N ALA A 94 -28.04 -20.76 -25.76
CA ALA A 94 -27.11 -19.99 -24.93
C ALA A 94 -25.69 -20.50 -25.12
N THR A 95 -24.74 -19.61 -24.99
CA THR A 95 -23.30 -19.96 -24.98
C THR A 95 -22.69 -19.64 -23.63
N ASP A 96 -21.78 -20.49 -23.16
CA ASP A 96 -21.10 -20.32 -21.90
C ASP A 96 -20.15 -19.10 -21.94
N GLY A 97 -19.82 -18.55 -20.76
CA GLY A 97 -18.74 -17.59 -20.60
C GLY A 97 -17.37 -18.25 -20.80
N ASN A 98 -16.35 -17.43 -20.97
CA ASN A 98 -14.97 -17.91 -21.13
C ASN A 98 -14.38 -18.37 -19.80
N ASN A 99 -13.28 -19.09 -19.87
CA ASN A 99 -12.45 -19.45 -18.73
C ASN A 99 -11.32 -18.42 -18.58
N ILE A 100 -10.98 -18.08 -17.35
CA ILE A 100 -9.85 -17.20 -17.03
C ILE A 100 -8.81 -18.04 -16.31
N LYS A 101 -7.60 -18.12 -16.87
CA LYS A 101 -6.45 -18.72 -16.22
C LYS A 101 -5.65 -17.61 -15.53
N LEU A 102 -5.37 -17.80 -14.24
CA LEU A 102 -4.61 -16.86 -13.42
C LEU A 102 -3.12 -17.22 -13.43
N THR A 103 -2.28 -16.24 -13.09
CA THR A 103 -0.85 -16.42 -12.84
C THR A 103 -0.56 -17.04 -11.46
N ILE A 104 -1.57 -17.08 -10.58
CA ILE A 104 -1.47 -17.62 -9.22
C ILE A 104 -1.11 -19.10 -9.24
N ASP A 105 -0.06 -19.46 -8.49
CA ASP A 105 0.18 -20.84 -8.11
C ASP A 105 -0.62 -21.16 -6.84
N SER A 106 -1.53 -22.14 -6.93
CA SER A 106 -2.46 -22.45 -5.84
C SER A 106 -1.80 -23.01 -4.59
N ASN A 107 -0.65 -23.66 -4.73
CA ASN A 107 0.06 -24.21 -3.57
C ASN A 107 0.91 -23.14 -2.89
N LEU A 108 1.59 -22.30 -3.66
CA LEU A 108 2.30 -21.13 -3.12
C LEU A 108 1.31 -20.16 -2.45
N GLN A 109 0.13 -19.96 -3.04
CA GLN A 109 -0.95 -19.16 -2.44
C GLN A 109 -1.36 -19.73 -1.07
N ARG A 110 -1.54 -21.05 -0.96
CA ARG A 110 -1.91 -21.70 0.31
C ARG A 110 -0.81 -21.57 1.36
N VAL A 111 0.45 -21.72 0.95
CA VAL A 111 1.61 -21.48 1.84
C VAL A 111 1.62 -20.05 2.33
N ALA A 112 1.42 -19.08 1.41
CA ALA A 112 1.40 -17.66 1.75
C ALA A 112 0.26 -17.29 2.72
N GLU A 113 -0.95 -17.82 2.51
CA GLU A 113 -2.10 -17.59 3.41
C GLU A 113 -1.85 -18.16 4.80
N ASN A 114 -1.43 -19.42 4.90
CA ASN A 114 -1.15 -20.08 6.17
C ASN A 114 -0.02 -19.38 6.93
N ALA A 115 1.08 -19.07 6.25
CA ALA A 115 2.22 -18.39 6.84
C ALA A 115 1.88 -16.97 7.33
N LEU A 116 1.01 -16.25 6.60
CA LEU A 116 0.54 -14.94 7.02
C LEU A 116 -0.31 -15.04 8.31
N GLU A 117 -1.25 -15.97 8.36
CA GLU A 117 -2.09 -16.20 9.55
C GLU A 117 -1.25 -16.58 10.77
N GLU A 118 -0.33 -17.54 10.61
CA GLU A 118 0.59 -17.95 11.68
C GLU A 118 1.43 -16.80 12.17
N ASN A 119 1.93 -15.95 11.25
CA ASN A 119 2.75 -14.80 11.58
C ASN A 119 1.96 -13.74 12.38
N ILE A 120 0.73 -13.43 11.95
CA ILE A 120 -0.14 -12.47 12.66
C ILE A 120 -0.43 -12.98 14.08
N ASN A 121 -0.76 -14.25 14.22
CA ASN A 121 -1.01 -14.86 15.52
C ASN A 121 0.24 -14.84 16.41
N TYR A 122 1.42 -15.17 15.86
CA TYR A 122 2.70 -15.06 16.58
C TYR A 122 2.96 -13.64 17.09
N ILE A 123 2.76 -12.63 16.26
CA ILE A 123 2.98 -11.22 16.63
C ILE A 123 2.01 -10.83 17.74
N ARG A 124 0.73 -11.17 17.62
CA ARG A 124 -0.29 -10.89 18.63
C ARG A 124 0.07 -11.51 19.98
N ASP A 125 0.46 -12.78 20.00
CA ASP A 125 0.87 -13.47 21.23
C ASP A 125 2.07 -12.76 21.89
N GLN A 126 3.02 -12.27 21.10
CA GLN A 126 4.14 -11.48 21.62
C GLN A 126 3.67 -10.13 22.20
N GLN A 127 2.77 -9.43 21.52
CA GLN A 127 2.23 -8.16 21.99
C GLN A 127 1.43 -8.34 23.28
N GLU A 128 0.57 -9.34 23.38
CA GLU A 128 -0.17 -9.69 24.60
C GLU A 128 0.76 -10.05 25.76
N THR A 129 1.84 -10.79 25.48
CA THR A 129 2.87 -11.11 26.47
C THR A 129 3.54 -9.83 27.00
N LEU A 130 3.88 -8.89 26.12
CA LEU A 130 4.50 -7.61 26.50
C LEU A 130 3.53 -6.75 27.31
N LEU A 131 2.28 -6.64 26.92
CA LEU A 131 1.25 -5.88 27.65
C LEU A 131 1.01 -6.40 29.07
N ASN A 132 1.27 -7.68 29.31
CA ASN A 132 1.19 -8.30 30.65
C ASN A 132 2.53 -8.28 31.40
N SER A 133 3.58 -7.62 30.85
CA SER A 133 4.92 -7.56 31.46
C SER A 133 5.14 -6.26 32.23
N ASP A 134 5.34 -6.35 33.54
CA ASP A 134 5.68 -5.18 34.38
C ASP A 134 6.89 -4.41 33.83
N SER A 135 7.89 -5.11 33.32
CA SER A 135 9.10 -4.49 32.74
C SER A 135 8.80 -3.65 31.51
N TRP A 136 7.88 -4.10 30.64
CA TRP A 136 7.46 -3.34 29.48
C TRP A 136 6.59 -2.14 29.88
N LEU A 137 5.66 -2.32 30.82
CA LEU A 137 4.80 -1.27 31.34
C LEU A 137 5.61 -0.17 32.00
N ASP A 138 6.60 -0.52 32.83
CA ASP A 138 7.48 0.46 33.48
C ASP A 138 8.33 1.25 32.46
N LYS A 139 8.88 0.57 31.45
CA LYS A 139 9.65 1.21 30.37
C LYS A 139 8.84 2.20 29.56
N ASN A 140 7.57 1.86 29.26
CA ASN A 140 6.70 2.66 28.39
C ASN A 140 5.72 3.56 29.18
N LYS A 141 5.89 3.66 30.51
CA LYS A 141 5.00 4.43 31.38
C LYS A 141 4.85 5.89 30.97
N ALA A 142 5.94 6.53 30.52
CA ALA A 142 5.91 7.93 30.11
C ALA A 142 5.05 8.13 28.85
N ASP A 143 5.17 7.23 27.88
CA ASP A 143 4.42 7.27 26.62
C ASP A 143 2.93 6.95 26.86
N LEU A 144 2.64 5.96 27.70
CA LEU A 144 1.28 5.60 28.09
C LEU A 144 0.56 6.71 28.89
N GLN A 145 1.28 7.44 29.76
CA GLN A 145 0.74 8.55 30.56
C GLN A 145 0.77 9.89 29.84
N GLY A 146 1.64 10.05 28.85
CA GLY A 146 1.79 11.28 28.05
C GLY A 146 0.74 11.47 26.97
N THR A 147 -0.03 10.44 26.65
CA THR A 147 -1.12 10.52 25.68
C THR A 147 -2.43 10.99 26.34
N THR A 148 -3.27 11.68 25.57
CA THR A 148 -4.65 12.01 25.95
C THR A 148 -5.64 10.87 25.64
N ARG A 149 -5.13 9.73 25.16
CA ARG A 149 -5.92 8.55 24.78
C ARG A 149 -6.51 7.87 26.00
N ASP A 150 -7.78 7.60 25.96
CA ASP A 150 -8.48 6.75 26.92
C ASP A 150 -8.40 5.29 26.44
N PHE A 151 -7.58 4.48 27.11
CA PHE A 151 -7.36 3.08 26.74
C PHE A 151 -8.53 2.15 27.04
N GLU A 152 -9.54 2.59 27.82
CA GLU A 152 -10.76 1.81 28.02
C GLU A 152 -11.67 1.86 26.79
N THR A 153 -11.76 3.03 26.16
CA THR A 153 -12.59 3.25 24.96
C THR A 153 -11.83 3.13 23.65
N ASN A 154 -10.51 3.32 23.69
CA ASN A 154 -9.61 3.24 22.55
C ASN A 154 -8.36 2.43 22.94
N PRO A 155 -8.44 1.09 23.03
CA PRO A 155 -7.35 0.23 23.45
C PRO A 155 -6.15 0.26 22.49
N ILE A 156 -5.01 -0.28 22.94
CA ILE A 156 -3.84 -0.49 22.08
C ILE A 156 -4.23 -1.48 20.98
N GLU A 157 -4.02 -1.08 19.73
CA GLU A 157 -4.32 -1.92 18.58
C GLU A 157 -3.20 -2.96 18.37
N LEU A 158 -3.59 -4.23 18.24
CA LEU A 158 -2.70 -5.35 18.02
C LEU A 158 -2.80 -5.86 16.58
N ALA A 159 -1.87 -6.72 16.19
CA ALA A 159 -1.88 -7.36 14.87
C ALA A 159 -3.12 -8.24 14.68
N GLU A 160 -3.95 -7.92 13.70
CA GLU A 160 -5.19 -8.65 13.36
C GLU A 160 -5.43 -8.79 11.86
N LYS A 161 -4.61 -8.12 11.07
CA LYS A 161 -4.78 -7.96 9.63
C LYS A 161 -3.42 -8.02 8.98
N GLY A 162 -3.38 -8.31 7.68
CA GLY A 162 -2.13 -8.27 6.95
C GLY A 162 -2.28 -8.69 5.50
N ALA A 163 -1.17 -8.56 4.77
CA ALA A 163 -1.08 -8.99 3.39
C ALA A 163 0.31 -9.56 3.08
N VAL A 164 0.34 -10.51 2.15
CA VAL A 164 1.56 -10.97 1.49
C VAL A 164 1.34 -10.98 -0.01
N VAL A 165 2.32 -10.47 -0.74
CA VAL A 165 2.34 -10.41 -2.22
C VAL A 165 3.62 -11.07 -2.70
N VAL A 166 3.48 -12.01 -3.61
CA VAL A 166 4.59 -12.73 -4.26
C VAL A 166 4.47 -12.53 -5.77
N ILE A 167 5.53 -12.02 -6.38
CA ILE A 167 5.59 -11.78 -7.84
C ILE A 167 6.88 -12.33 -8.43
N ASP A 168 6.86 -12.63 -9.73
CA ASP A 168 8.11 -12.89 -10.46
C ASP A 168 8.81 -11.58 -10.90
N MET A 169 9.94 -11.70 -11.56
CA MET A 169 10.75 -10.56 -12.01
C MET A 169 10.17 -9.80 -13.21
N GLU A 170 9.09 -10.29 -13.80
CA GLU A 170 8.38 -9.70 -14.95
C GLU A 170 6.94 -9.27 -14.62
N GLY A 171 6.58 -9.22 -13.33
CA GLY A 171 5.30 -8.72 -12.85
C GLY A 171 4.15 -9.73 -12.83
N ARG A 172 4.39 -11.05 -13.03
CA ARG A 172 3.35 -12.06 -12.78
C ARG A 172 3.12 -12.20 -11.28
N VAL A 173 1.87 -12.12 -10.87
CA VAL A 173 1.49 -12.33 -9.46
C VAL A 173 1.37 -13.83 -9.22
N LEU A 174 2.27 -14.40 -8.42
CA LEU A 174 2.32 -15.83 -8.11
C LEU A 174 1.50 -16.19 -6.87
N ALA A 175 1.41 -15.28 -5.90
CA ALA A 175 0.51 -15.37 -4.75
C ALA A 175 0.14 -13.97 -4.26
N LEU A 176 -1.11 -13.81 -3.83
CA LEU A 176 -1.62 -12.59 -3.23
C LEU A 176 -2.62 -12.96 -2.14
N ALA A 177 -2.21 -12.86 -0.89
CA ALA A 177 -3.02 -13.17 0.26
C ALA A 177 -3.30 -11.94 1.11
N SER A 178 -4.50 -11.89 1.65
CA SER A 178 -4.95 -10.90 2.60
C SER A 178 -5.63 -11.61 3.78
N TYR A 179 -5.39 -11.14 5.01
CA TYR A 179 -5.96 -11.71 6.22
C TYR A 179 -6.81 -10.66 6.97
N PRO A 180 -7.96 -11.03 7.51
CA PRO A 180 -8.56 -12.36 7.51
C PRO A 180 -9.21 -12.74 6.18
N PRO A 181 -9.22 -14.03 5.81
CA PRO A 181 -9.93 -14.51 4.62
C PRO A 181 -11.43 -14.63 4.87
N TYR A 182 -12.20 -14.80 3.80
CA TYR A 182 -13.63 -15.10 3.83
C TYR A 182 -13.97 -16.21 2.84
N ASP A 183 -15.08 -16.93 3.08
CA ASP A 183 -15.60 -17.91 2.11
C ASP A 183 -16.58 -17.22 1.15
N PRO A 184 -16.27 -17.09 -0.15
CA PRO A 184 -17.19 -16.51 -1.14
C PRO A 184 -18.53 -17.24 -1.26
N ASN A 185 -18.58 -18.55 -0.95
CA ASN A 185 -19.82 -19.32 -0.94
C ASN A 185 -20.84 -18.76 0.05
N ALA A 186 -20.43 -18.05 1.10
CA ALA A 186 -21.31 -17.42 2.06
C ALA A 186 -22.28 -16.43 1.40
N PHE A 187 -21.85 -15.73 0.33
CA PHE A 187 -22.69 -14.78 -0.42
C PHE A 187 -23.69 -15.49 -1.36
N ILE A 188 -23.41 -16.72 -1.76
CA ILE A 188 -24.34 -17.56 -2.51
C ILE A 188 -25.44 -18.10 -1.60
N VAL A 189 -25.05 -18.57 -0.41
CA VAL A 189 -25.99 -19.07 0.61
C VAL A 189 -26.79 -17.93 1.24
N GLY A 190 -26.14 -16.80 1.51
CA GLY A 190 -26.73 -15.64 2.19
C GLY A 190 -27.00 -15.89 3.69
N GLY A 191 -27.87 -15.06 4.27
CA GLY A 191 -28.26 -15.19 5.68
C GLY A 191 -27.10 -14.90 6.66
N ASP A 192 -27.04 -15.68 7.76
CA ASP A 192 -26.07 -15.45 8.84
C ASP A 192 -24.62 -15.62 8.39
N ALA A 193 -24.35 -16.47 7.40
CA ALA A 193 -23.01 -16.68 6.90
C ALA A 193 -22.41 -15.40 6.26
N ALA A 194 -23.18 -14.74 5.39
CA ALA A 194 -22.76 -13.47 4.80
C ALA A 194 -22.78 -12.33 5.82
N ALA A 195 -23.77 -12.31 6.74
CA ALA A 195 -23.87 -11.30 7.78
C ALA A 195 -22.66 -11.30 8.72
N ASN A 196 -22.18 -12.47 9.12
CA ASN A 196 -20.98 -12.59 9.98
C ASN A 196 -19.74 -12.00 9.31
N ILE A 197 -19.55 -12.19 8.00
CA ILE A 197 -18.44 -11.60 7.25
C ILE A 197 -18.56 -10.06 7.25
N LEU A 198 -19.76 -9.54 7.01
CA LEU A 198 -20.01 -8.09 6.94
C LEU A 198 -19.90 -7.38 8.31
N LEU A 199 -20.12 -8.10 9.41
CA LEU A 199 -20.07 -7.57 10.77
C LEU A 199 -18.70 -7.76 11.45
N ASP A 200 -17.78 -8.50 10.85
CA ASP A 200 -16.43 -8.68 11.39
C ASP A 200 -15.66 -7.35 11.35
N SER A 201 -15.28 -6.85 12.52
CA SER A 201 -14.54 -5.58 12.69
C SER A 201 -13.17 -5.58 11.99
N ARG A 202 -12.63 -6.75 11.68
CA ARG A 202 -11.38 -6.91 10.94
C ARG A 202 -11.54 -6.66 9.44
N ASN A 203 -12.79 -6.45 8.95
CA ASN A 203 -13.11 -6.15 7.56
C ASN A 203 -12.57 -7.18 6.56
N PRO A 204 -12.98 -8.46 6.62
CA PRO A 204 -12.44 -9.53 5.79
C PRO A 204 -12.65 -9.34 4.28
N LEU A 205 -13.55 -8.46 3.85
CA LEU A 205 -13.72 -8.13 2.43
C LEU A 205 -12.66 -7.18 1.87
N VAL A 206 -11.87 -6.53 2.74
CA VAL A 206 -10.81 -5.65 2.28
C VAL A 206 -9.62 -6.48 1.82
N ASN A 207 -9.25 -6.33 0.55
CA ASN A 207 -8.00 -6.85 0.04
C ASN A 207 -6.85 -5.94 0.50
N TYR A 208 -6.22 -6.27 1.64
CA TYR A 208 -5.15 -5.47 2.23
C TYR A 208 -3.90 -5.37 1.35
N ALA A 209 -3.73 -6.25 0.37
CA ALA A 209 -2.59 -6.20 -0.55
C ALA A 209 -2.64 -5.00 -1.51
N ILE A 210 -3.84 -4.59 -1.92
CA ILE A 210 -4.09 -3.50 -2.89
C ILE A 210 -4.90 -2.35 -2.30
N GLY A 211 -5.74 -2.63 -1.31
CA GLY A 211 -6.72 -1.71 -0.72
C GLY A 211 -6.25 -1.06 0.59
N SER A 212 -5.02 -1.30 1.03
CA SER A 212 -4.41 -0.57 2.13
C SER A 212 -3.12 0.12 1.68
N ARG A 213 -2.86 1.27 2.29
CA ARG A 213 -1.59 1.97 2.12
C ARG A 213 -1.17 2.58 3.44
N ASP A 214 0.12 2.47 3.73
CA ASP A 214 0.67 3.01 4.96
C ASP A 214 2.14 3.41 4.75
N THR A 215 2.70 4.04 5.76
CA THR A 215 4.09 4.48 5.75
C THR A 215 5.04 3.28 5.66
N PRO A 216 5.96 3.23 4.69
CA PRO A 216 6.82 2.06 4.46
C PRO A 216 7.95 1.91 5.49
N GLY A 217 8.36 2.99 6.14
CA GLY A 217 9.56 2.98 6.97
C GLY A 217 10.81 2.55 6.19
N SER A 218 11.68 1.82 6.87
CA SER A 218 13.02 1.50 6.36
C SER A 218 13.10 0.67 5.07
N ILE A 219 11.99 0.08 4.60
CA ILE A 219 12.00 -0.57 3.28
C ILE A 219 12.10 0.44 2.12
N PHE A 220 11.90 1.73 2.37
CA PHE A 220 12.08 2.81 1.40
C PHE A 220 13.56 3.22 1.21
N LYS A 221 14.48 2.80 2.07
CA LYS A 221 15.88 3.25 2.09
C LYS A 221 16.67 2.93 0.83
N MET A 222 16.32 1.88 0.07
CA MET A 222 16.95 1.60 -1.21
C MET A 222 16.61 2.68 -2.25
N VAL A 223 15.40 3.27 -2.21
CA VAL A 223 15.06 4.45 -3.04
C VAL A 223 15.99 5.61 -2.71
N THR A 224 16.18 5.90 -1.44
CA THR A 224 17.06 6.99 -0.98
C THR A 224 18.51 6.76 -1.36
N ALA A 225 19.00 5.52 -1.22
CA ALA A 225 20.33 5.15 -1.65
C ALA A 225 20.52 5.34 -3.17
N THR A 226 19.56 4.85 -3.96
CA THR A 226 19.55 5.02 -5.43
C THR A 226 19.55 6.50 -5.80
N ALA A 227 18.69 7.31 -5.17
CA ALA A 227 18.65 8.76 -5.39
C ALA A 227 19.99 9.43 -5.08
N GLY A 228 20.61 9.07 -3.94
CA GLY A 228 21.92 9.59 -3.54
C GLY A 228 23.03 9.24 -4.51
N LEU A 229 23.09 8.00 -4.97
CA LEU A 229 24.09 7.49 -5.91
C LEU A 229 23.92 8.10 -7.31
N LEU A 230 22.69 8.12 -7.85
CA LEU A 230 22.41 8.69 -9.16
C LEU A 230 22.69 10.19 -9.26
N ASN A 231 22.52 10.92 -8.16
CA ASN A 231 22.71 12.37 -8.14
C ASN A 231 24.07 12.80 -7.55
N GLY A 232 25.00 11.87 -7.35
CA GLY A 232 26.34 12.14 -6.83
C GLY A 232 26.37 12.69 -5.40
N GLN A 233 25.29 12.51 -4.62
CA GLN A 233 25.21 12.91 -3.22
C GLN A 233 25.68 11.82 -2.27
N LEU A 234 25.95 10.65 -2.81
CA LEU A 234 26.52 9.47 -2.14
C LEU A 234 27.44 8.75 -3.14
N THR A 235 28.50 8.11 -2.64
CA THR A 235 29.35 7.20 -3.42
C THR A 235 29.40 5.82 -2.75
N LEU A 236 29.70 4.77 -3.53
CA LEU A 236 29.78 3.41 -3.00
C LEU A 236 30.86 3.23 -1.91
N ALA A 237 31.96 3.99 -2.02
CA ALA A 237 33.09 3.89 -1.10
C ALA A 237 32.99 4.85 0.11
N GLU A 238 32.01 5.76 0.09
CA GLU A 238 31.86 6.73 1.16
C GLU A 238 31.42 6.06 2.45
N GLN A 239 32.02 6.49 3.58
CA GLN A 239 31.68 6.01 4.90
C GLN A 239 31.03 7.11 5.73
N ILE A 240 29.89 6.82 6.34
CA ILE A 240 29.16 7.70 7.24
C ILE A 240 29.03 7.00 8.59
N SER A 241 29.44 7.69 9.66
CA SER A 241 29.28 7.20 11.04
C SER A 241 28.04 7.78 11.68
N ASP A 242 27.31 6.96 12.43
CA ASP A 242 26.11 7.38 13.17
C ASP A 242 26.47 8.28 14.35
N GLY A 243 26.02 9.53 14.30
CA GLY A 243 26.16 10.51 15.38
C GLY A 243 25.08 10.42 16.45
N GLY A 244 24.16 9.48 16.33
CA GLY A 244 23.05 9.24 17.25
C GLY A 244 21.86 10.18 17.10
N ARG A 245 22.10 11.48 16.90
CA ARG A 245 21.08 12.52 16.72
C ARG A 245 21.40 13.36 15.50
N PHE A 246 20.41 13.59 14.66
CA PHE A 246 20.54 14.44 13.47
C PHE A 246 19.89 15.81 13.73
N ASP A 247 20.65 16.76 14.26
CA ASP A 247 20.17 18.04 14.79
C ASP A 247 20.20 19.21 13.80
N LYS A 248 20.49 18.94 12.52
CA LYS A 248 20.69 19.97 11.50
C LYS A 248 19.47 20.86 11.27
N TYR A 249 18.26 20.28 11.29
CA TYR A 249 17.02 20.98 11.00
C TYR A 249 16.15 21.21 12.24
N ASP A 250 16.26 20.36 13.25
CA ASP A 250 15.58 20.53 14.54
C ASP A 250 16.56 20.26 15.69
N LYS A 251 16.92 21.33 16.40
CA LYS A 251 17.82 21.25 17.57
C LYS A 251 17.09 20.90 18.86
N THR A 252 15.77 21.13 18.88
CA THR A 252 14.95 20.92 20.07
C THR A 252 14.56 19.46 20.21
N ASN A 253 14.09 18.86 19.11
CA ASN A 253 13.69 17.47 19.05
C ASN A 253 14.31 16.76 17.81
N PRO A 254 15.64 16.57 17.79
CA PRO A 254 16.29 15.98 16.65
C PRO A 254 15.92 14.51 16.47
N PRO A 255 15.64 14.05 15.23
CA PRO A 255 15.43 12.63 14.97
C PRO A 255 16.67 11.81 15.29
N ARG A 256 16.45 10.54 15.67
CA ARG A 256 17.50 9.65 16.16
C ARG A 256 17.54 8.36 15.34
N CYS A 257 18.71 7.74 15.37
CA CYS A 257 18.80 6.35 14.95
C CYS A 257 18.06 5.45 15.94
N TRP A 258 17.54 4.34 15.45
CA TRP A 258 16.88 3.32 16.28
C TRP A 258 17.85 2.63 17.26
N LEU A 259 19.16 2.65 16.95
CA LEU A 259 20.20 2.05 17.77
C LEU A 259 20.38 2.82 19.09
N ASN A 260 20.57 2.07 20.17
CA ASN A 260 20.83 2.66 21.49
C ASN A 260 22.09 3.54 21.44
N GLN A 261 22.02 4.74 22.02
CA GLN A 261 23.08 5.73 22.05
C GLN A 261 24.42 5.22 22.66
N ASN A 262 24.37 4.17 23.47
CA ASN A 262 25.56 3.54 24.06
C ASN A 262 26.19 2.49 23.13
N ARG A 263 25.66 2.27 21.93
CA ARG A 263 26.11 1.25 20.97
C ARG A 263 26.28 1.81 19.56
N LEU A 264 26.55 3.10 19.43
CA LEU A 264 26.75 3.76 18.12
C LEU A 264 28.02 3.27 17.39
N ASP A 265 28.93 2.64 18.10
CA ASP A 265 30.12 1.96 17.54
C ASP A 265 29.73 0.88 16.51
N LEU A 266 28.55 0.25 16.67
CA LEU A 266 28.03 -0.72 15.70
C LEU A 266 27.62 -0.08 14.37
N HIS A 267 27.41 1.23 14.34
CA HIS A 267 27.09 1.99 13.14
C HIS A 267 28.23 2.96 12.75
N ALA A 268 29.48 2.64 13.11
CA ALA A 268 30.64 3.43 12.72
C ALA A 268 31.08 3.08 11.29
N ASN A 269 31.49 4.10 10.52
CA ASN A 269 32.13 3.96 9.20
C ASN A 269 31.33 3.07 8.22
N GLN A 270 30.03 3.23 8.14
CA GLN A 270 29.16 2.46 7.27
C GLN A 270 29.21 3.00 5.84
N THR A 271 29.40 2.10 4.87
CA THR A 271 29.08 2.36 3.46
C THR A 271 27.56 2.20 3.24
N VAL A 272 27.10 2.39 2.01
CA VAL A 272 25.71 2.15 1.66
C VAL A 272 25.28 0.70 1.93
N VAL A 273 26.21 -0.26 1.78
CA VAL A 273 25.96 -1.68 2.04
C VAL A 273 25.62 -1.90 3.52
N GLU A 274 26.50 -1.47 4.43
CA GLU A 274 26.25 -1.60 5.88
C GLU A 274 25.07 -0.74 6.33
N GLY A 275 24.89 0.45 5.74
CA GLY A 275 23.73 1.31 6.01
C GLY A 275 22.39 0.63 5.75
N ILE A 276 22.31 -0.20 4.70
CA ILE A 276 21.12 -1.03 4.38
C ILE A 276 21.02 -2.22 5.33
N THR A 277 22.13 -2.98 5.52
CA THR A 277 22.20 -4.15 6.40
C THR A 277 21.72 -3.83 7.81
N HIS A 278 22.26 -2.78 8.41
CA HIS A 278 21.94 -2.34 9.77
C HIS A 278 20.73 -1.41 9.83
N SER A 279 20.19 -1.03 8.67
CA SER A 279 19.05 -0.09 8.60
C SER A 279 19.30 1.23 9.35
N CYS A 280 20.51 1.80 9.24
CA CYS A 280 20.92 2.99 9.99
C CYS A 280 20.14 4.24 9.56
N ASN A 281 19.32 4.80 10.46
CA ASN A 281 18.55 6.01 10.15
C ASN A 281 19.47 7.22 9.93
N TYR A 282 20.50 7.40 10.74
CA TYR A 282 21.42 8.53 10.63
C TYR A 282 22.12 8.59 9.26
N PHE A 283 22.53 7.42 8.73
CA PHE A 283 23.08 7.32 7.38
C PHE A 283 22.11 7.92 6.35
N PHE A 284 20.84 7.48 6.39
CA PHE A 284 19.84 7.92 5.42
C PHE A 284 19.32 9.32 5.68
N TYR A 285 19.31 9.83 6.92
CA TYR A 285 19.10 11.25 7.20
C TYR A 285 20.18 12.11 6.54
N THR A 286 21.45 11.67 6.58
CA THR A 286 22.56 12.37 5.94
C THR A 286 22.37 12.44 4.42
N VAL A 287 22.04 11.30 3.78
CA VAL A 287 21.78 11.25 2.34
C VAL A 287 20.56 12.10 1.97
N GLY A 288 19.46 11.99 2.71
CA GLY A 288 18.23 12.77 2.50
C GLY A 288 18.47 14.28 2.65
N SER A 289 19.28 14.68 3.63
CA SER A 289 19.68 16.09 3.81
C SER A 289 20.45 16.63 2.62
N ARG A 290 21.39 15.87 2.08
CA ARG A 290 22.17 16.27 0.90
C ARG A 290 21.31 16.35 -0.36
N LEU A 291 20.39 15.39 -0.57
CA LEU A 291 19.44 15.43 -1.67
C LEU A 291 18.57 16.68 -1.60
N TYR A 292 18.03 17.00 -0.43
CA TYR A 292 17.20 18.19 -0.21
C TYR A 292 17.98 19.49 -0.50
N GLU A 293 19.25 19.59 -0.08
CA GLU A 293 20.07 20.78 -0.30
C GLU A 293 20.56 20.92 -1.73
N HIS A 294 20.69 19.80 -2.45
CA HIS A 294 21.08 19.81 -3.86
C HIS A 294 19.91 20.15 -4.77
N THR A 295 18.83 19.35 -4.67
CA THR A 295 17.58 19.54 -5.39
C THR A 295 16.48 18.75 -4.70
N ASP A 296 15.48 19.38 -4.15
CA ASP A 296 14.50 18.81 -3.23
C ASP A 296 13.52 17.77 -3.84
N ASP A 297 13.50 17.60 -5.16
CA ASP A 297 12.62 16.67 -5.88
C ASP A 297 13.28 15.33 -6.28
N GLN A 298 14.58 15.15 -6.05
CA GLN A 298 15.31 13.97 -6.53
C GLN A 298 14.82 12.67 -5.89
N LEU A 299 14.49 12.71 -4.61
CA LEU A 299 13.91 11.55 -3.91
C LEU A 299 12.57 11.14 -4.53
N TYR A 300 11.69 12.12 -4.80
CA TYR A 300 10.41 11.89 -5.46
C TYR A 300 10.58 11.32 -6.87
N LYS A 301 11.47 11.90 -7.68
CA LYS A 301 11.76 11.44 -9.05
C LYS A 301 12.28 10.00 -9.06
N THR A 302 13.20 9.67 -8.16
CA THR A 302 13.72 8.30 -8.07
C THR A 302 12.64 7.32 -7.62
N ALA A 303 11.79 7.69 -6.67
CA ALA A 303 10.65 6.87 -6.28
C ALA A 303 9.65 6.67 -7.44
N ALA A 304 9.46 7.68 -8.28
CA ALA A 304 8.64 7.56 -9.49
C ALA A 304 9.23 6.58 -10.51
N LEU A 305 10.57 6.55 -10.68
CA LEU A 305 11.25 5.53 -11.50
C LEU A 305 11.02 4.12 -10.99
N TYR A 306 10.92 3.93 -9.67
CA TYR A 306 10.53 2.65 -9.07
C TYR A 306 9.02 2.35 -9.14
N GLY A 307 8.23 3.23 -9.76
CA GLY A 307 6.78 3.06 -9.90
C GLY A 307 5.97 3.35 -8.63
N LEU A 308 6.55 3.96 -7.59
CA LEU A 308 5.88 4.23 -6.30
C LEU A 308 4.94 5.46 -6.33
N THR A 309 4.71 6.05 -7.49
CA THR A 309 3.81 7.19 -7.68
C THR A 309 2.66 6.88 -8.64
N THR A 310 2.54 5.64 -9.06
CA THR A 310 1.51 5.16 -9.99
C THR A 310 0.97 3.82 -9.52
N LYS A 311 -0.28 3.52 -9.87
CA LYS A 311 -0.83 2.18 -9.68
C LYS A 311 0.01 1.12 -10.39
N THR A 312 -0.07 -0.11 -9.91
CA THR A 312 0.72 -1.22 -10.46
C THR A 312 0.14 -1.80 -11.73
N GLY A 313 -1.12 -1.50 -12.06
CA GLY A 313 -1.82 -2.05 -13.20
C GLY A 313 -2.39 -3.45 -12.96
N ILE A 314 -2.37 -3.95 -11.74
CA ILE A 314 -2.93 -5.26 -11.40
C ILE A 314 -4.41 -5.39 -11.81
N ASP A 315 -4.78 -6.53 -12.35
CA ASP A 315 -6.13 -6.84 -12.87
C ASP A 315 -7.21 -6.99 -11.76
N LEU A 316 -7.13 -6.18 -10.70
CA LEU A 316 -8.07 -6.22 -9.58
C LEU A 316 -8.73 -4.85 -9.36
N PRO A 317 -10.00 -4.83 -8.93
CA PRO A 317 -10.67 -3.58 -8.61
C PRO A 317 -10.21 -3.04 -7.25
N GLY A 318 -10.27 -1.72 -7.09
CA GLY A 318 -10.04 -1.09 -5.78
C GLY A 318 -8.56 -0.87 -5.42
N GLU A 319 -7.63 -1.05 -6.36
CA GLU A 319 -6.22 -0.72 -6.12
C GLU A 319 -6.07 0.75 -5.71
N LEU A 320 -5.46 0.99 -4.56
CA LEU A 320 -5.04 2.31 -4.11
C LEU A 320 -3.67 2.67 -4.71
N GLN A 321 -3.46 3.95 -4.91
CA GLN A 321 -2.16 4.50 -5.32
C GLN A 321 -1.43 5.02 -4.08
N GLY A 322 -0.14 4.71 -3.95
CA GLY A 322 0.75 5.28 -2.95
C GLY A 322 1.07 6.75 -3.22
N TYR A 323 1.59 7.42 -2.21
CA TYR A 323 2.09 8.79 -2.30
C TYR A 323 3.51 8.87 -1.78
N VAL A 324 4.37 9.52 -2.53
CA VAL A 324 5.74 9.81 -2.10
C VAL A 324 5.83 11.26 -1.64
N ALA A 325 6.44 11.46 -0.48
CA ALA A 325 6.57 12.76 0.14
C ALA A 325 7.32 13.76 -0.75
N SER A 326 6.72 14.92 -0.95
CA SER A 326 7.26 16.07 -1.68
C SER A 326 6.43 17.33 -1.34
N GLN A 327 6.83 18.50 -1.80
CA GLN A 327 6.01 19.70 -1.65
C GLN A 327 4.62 19.52 -2.29
N THR A 328 4.55 18.95 -3.50
CA THR A 328 3.27 18.76 -4.21
C THR A 328 2.39 17.69 -3.57
N THR A 329 2.98 16.69 -2.93
CA THR A 329 2.22 15.70 -2.13
C THR A 329 1.71 16.31 -0.84
N LEU A 330 2.52 17.16 -0.19
CA LEU A 330 2.17 17.84 1.04
C LEU A 330 1.08 18.90 0.80
N TYR A 331 1.29 19.75 -0.18
CA TYR A 331 0.34 20.75 -0.65
C TYR A 331 0.62 21.16 -2.10
N ASP A 332 -0.32 20.90 -3.00
CA ASP A 332 -0.28 21.34 -4.38
C ASP A 332 -1.15 22.60 -4.54
N LYS A 333 -0.49 23.76 -4.72
CA LYS A 333 -1.18 25.04 -4.88
C LYS A 333 -2.06 25.14 -6.13
N ASN A 334 -1.83 24.26 -7.14
CA ASN A 334 -2.59 24.25 -8.40
C ASN A 334 -3.90 23.44 -8.30
N LYS A 335 -4.13 22.79 -7.17
CA LYS A 335 -5.32 22.00 -6.90
C LYS A 335 -6.25 22.68 -5.91
N ALA A 336 -7.53 22.34 -5.96
CA ALA A 336 -8.50 22.81 -4.97
C ALA A 336 -8.19 22.26 -3.55
N ILE A 337 -8.57 23.03 -2.53
CA ILE A 337 -8.46 22.62 -1.13
C ILE A 337 -9.59 21.64 -0.81
N SER A 338 -9.45 20.40 -1.24
CA SER A 338 -10.38 19.32 -0.90
C SER A 338 -9.63 18.00 -0.81
N ALA A 339 -10.15 17.08 -0.02
CA ALA A 339 -9.55 15.73 0.10
C ALA A 339 -9.63 14.93 -1.21
N ALA A 340 -10.50 15.31 -2.14
CA ALA A 340 -10.62 14.67 -3.46
C ALA A 340 -9.50 15.11 -4.42
N GLU A 341 -8.99 16.35 -4.28
CA GLU A 341 -8.02 16.94 -5.20
C GLU A 341 -6.58 16.88 -4.65
N GLN A 342 -6.41 17.09 -3.35
CA GLN A 342 -5.10 17.03 -2.69
C GLN A 342 -4.70 15.59 -2.39
N SER A 343 -3.40 15.29 -2.40
CA SER A 343 -2.90 13.94 -2.10
C SER A 343 -3.10 13.55 -0.63
N THR A 344 -3.15 14.53 0.25
CA THR A 344 -3.41 14.35 1.69
C THR A 344 -4.52 15.31 2.14
N TRP A 345 -5.10 15.06 3.29
CA TRP A 345 -6.09 15.96 3.90
C TRP A 345 -5.47 17.05 4.79
N ARG A 346 -4.14 17.05 4.97
CA ARG A 346 -3.42 18.09 5.72
C ARG A 346 -3.71 19.51 5.22
N PRO A 347 -3.72 19.81 3.89
CA PRO A 347 -4.09 21.13 3.39
C PRO A 347 -5.48 21.60 3.82
N SER A 348 -6.47 20.70 3.83
CA SER A 348 -7.83 21.03 4.27
C SER A 348 -7.88 21.38 5.77
N ILE A 349 -7.11 20.66 6.60
CA ILE A 349 -6.99 20.94 8.03
C ILE A 349 -6.36 22.32 8.24
N VAL A 350 -5.23 22.60 7.60
CA VAL A 350 -4.52 23.88 7.72
C VAL A 350 -5.40 25.04 7.25
N PHE A 351 -6.07 24.86 6.11
CA PHE A 351 -7.03 25.84 5.60
C PHE A 351 -8.10 26.19 6.64
N ASN A 352 -8.76 25.17 7.20
CA ASN A 352 -9.81 25.36 8.19
C ASN A 352 -9.29 25.97 9.50
N ASN A 353 -8.09 25.58 9.94
CA ASN A 353 -7.47 26.13 11.14
C ASN A 353 -7.15 27.63 10.98
N ILE A 354 -6.54 28.01 9.86
CA ILE A 354 -6.26 29.44 9.57
C ILE A 354 -7.57 30.21 9.42
N LYS A 355 -8.56 29.67 8.71
CA LYS A 355 -9.88 30.30 8.56
C LYS A 355 -10.52 30.55 9.92
N LYS A 356 -10.59 29.53 10.77
CA LYS A 356 -11.13 29.65 12.13
C LYS A 356 -10.35 30.67 12.96
N HIS A 357 -9.03 30.60 12.94
CA HIS A 357 -8.16 31.52 13.64
C HIS A 357 -8.42 32.98 13.27
N LEU A 358 -8.54 33.27 11.96
CA LEU A 358 -8.83 34.65 11.49
C LEU A 358 -10.23 35.11 11.87
N VAL A 359 -11.23 34.22 11.92
CA VAL A 359 -12.58 34.54 12.43
C VAL A 359 -12.50 34.88 13.92
N ASP A 360 -11.84 34.05 14.74
CA ASP A 360 -11.68 34.26 16.19
C ASP A 360 -10.96 35.62 16.48
N VAL A 361 -9.94 35.94 15.68
CA VAL A 361 -9.27 37.25 15.73
C VAL A 361 -10.23 38.37 15.36
N GLY A 362 -11.00 38.21 14.29
CA GLY A 362 -12.01 39.16 13.84
C GLY A 362 -13.01 39.47 14.95
N GLU A 363 -13.61 38.46 15.55
CA GLU A 363 -14.56 38.60 16.67
C GLU A 363 -13.94 39.37 17.86
N LYS A 364 -12.70 39.03 18.24
CA LYS A 364 -11.98 39.67 19.34
C LYS A 364 -11.76 41.16 19.12
N TYR A 365 -11.59 41.59 17.86
CA TYR A 365 -11.32 42.98 17.51
C TYR A 365 -12.50 43.68 16.81
N ASN A 366 -13.72 43.12 16.91
CA ASN A 366 -14.97 43.64 16.32
C ASN A 366 -14.89 43.78 14.79
N MET A 367 -14.26 42.86 14.11
CA MET A 367 -14.21 42.75 12.65
C MET A 367 -15.04 41.54 12.21
N THR A 368 -15.70 41.67 11.08
CA THR A 368 -16.40 40.57 10.39
C THR A 368 -15.89 40.47 8.98
N PHE A 369 -15.68 39.25 8.51
CA PHE A 369 -15.15 39.00 7.18
C PHE A 369 -16.22 38.32 6.30
N ASP A 370 -16.31 38.76 5.06
CA ASP A 370 -17.05 38.04 4.04
C ASP A 370 -16.41 36.66 3.81
N GLU A 371 -17.23 35.64 3.67
CA GLU A 371 -16.74 34.27 3.60
C GLU A 371 -15.92 34.01 2.34
N GLU A 372 -16.28 34.59 1.20
CA GLU A 372 -15.54 34.45 -0.06
C GLU A 372 -14.18 35.13 0.03
N LYS A 373 -14.14 36.36 0.56
CA LYS A 373 -12.88 37.07 0.81
C LYS A 373 -11.98 36.32 1.78
N LEU A 374 -12.54 35.74 2.85
CA LEU A 374 -11.79 34.97 3.83
C LEU A 374 -11.19 33.71 3.20
N ASN A 375 -11.99 32.96 2.45
CA ASN A 375 -11.52 31.76 1.75
C ASN A 375 -10.40 32.11 0.74
N LYS A 376 -10.55 33.20 0.00
CA LYS A 376 -9.52 33.70 -0.94
C LYS A 376 -8.23 34.10 -0.21
N CYS A 377 -8.35 34.80 0.91
CA CYS A 377 -7.23 35.19 1.75
C CYS A 377 -6.44 33.98 2.24
N VAL A 378 -7.13 32.99 2.83
CA VAL A 378 -6.49 31.77 3.35
C VAL A 378 -5.79 31.01 2.22
N LYS A 379 -6.43 30.83 1.05
CA LYS A 379 -5.79 30.19 -0.11
C LYS A 379 -4.53 30.94 -0.55
N ARG A 380 -4.59 32.27 -0.63
CA ARG A 380 -3.43 33.11 -0.99
C ARG A 380 -2.29 33.00 0.03
N LEU A 381 -2.61 32.92 1.33
CA LEU A 381 -1.62 32.68 2.39
C LEU A 381 -0.94 31.31 2.22
N MET A 382 -1.70 30.27 1.94
CA MET A 382 -1.16 28.93 1.71
C MET A 382 -0.28 28.88 0.45
N ASP A 383 -0.70 29.52 -0.64
CA ASP A 383 0.07 29.57 -1.89
C ASP A 383 1.38 30.34 -1.68
N MET A 384 1.32 31.47 -0.97
CA MET A 384 2.49 32.25 -0.60
C MET A 384 3.49 31.41 0.19
N ALA A 385 3.03 30.57 1.12
CA ALA A 385 3.91 29.70 1.91
C ALA A 385 4.71 28.71 1.04
N VAL A 386 4.19 28.29 -0.11
CA VAL A 386 4.94 27.46 -1.08
C VAL A 386 5.97 28.29 -1.84
N ASP A 387 5.58 29.47 -2.32
CA ASP A 387 6.36 30.27 -3.26
C ASP A 387 7.52 31.03 -2.63
N TYR A 388 7.40 31.40 -1.35
CA TYR A 388 8.37 32.25 -0.66
C TYR A 388 9.23 31.47 0.34
N ASN A 389 10.43 31.98 0.61
CA ASN A 389 11.25 31.52 1.72
C ASN A 389 10.59 31.88 3.06
N GLN A 390 10.72 31.03 4.04
CA GLN A 390 10.13 31.26 5.39
C GLN A 390 10.56 32.59 6.04
N ASN A 391 11.77 33.06 5.74
CA ASN A 391 12.26 34.34 6.24
C ASN A 391 11.43 35.55 5.74
N ASP A 392 10.79 35.41 4.59
CA ASP A 392 10.00 36.46 3.94
C ASP A 392 8.50 36.35 4.28
N TRP A 393 8.05 35.30 4.97
CA TRP A 393 6.63 35.06 5.22
C TRP A 393 5.95 36.11 6.07
N LEU A 394 6.56 36.58 7.17
CA LEU A 394 5.88 37.52 8.06
C LEU A 394 5.50 38.85 7.38
N PRO A 395 6.37 39.48 6.58
CA PRO A 395 5.98 40.63 5.77
C PRO A 395 4.84 40.32 4.79
N GLU A 396 4.92 39.19 4.09
CA GLU A 396 3.91 38.80 3.10
C GLU A 396 2.56 38.46 3.75
N ILE A 397 2.55 37.72 4.87
CA ILE A 397 1.33 37.43 5.63
C ILE A 397 0.62 38.73 6.01
N ARG A 398 1.37 39.71 6.53
CA ARG A 398 0.80 41.02 6.91
C ARG A 398 0.22 41.74 5.71
N THR A 399 0.91 41.74 4.57
CA THR A 399 0.45 42.35 3.32
C THR A 399 -0.85 41.71 2.85
N ILE A 400 -0.90 40.36 2.79
CA ILE A 400 -2.09 39.62 2.35
C ILE A 400 -3.29 39.90 3.27
N LEU A 401 -3.09 39.90 4.60
CA LEU A 401 -4.16 40.18 5.57
C LEU A 401 -4.72 41.60 5.44
N MET A 402 -3.84 42.60 5.16
CA MET A 402 -4.29 43.98 4.92
C MET A 402 -5.04 44.12 3.59
N GLU A 403 -4.55 43.48 2.52
CA GLU A 403 -5.13 43.61 1.17
C GLU A 403 -6.46 42.83 1.02
N GLU A 404 -6.56 41.62 1.53
CA GLU A 404 -7.73 40.76 1.30
C GLU A 404 -8.83 40.94 2.36
N LEU A 405 -8.46 41.28 3.61
CA LEU A 405 -9.39 41.37 4.73
C LEU A 405 -9.53 42.78 5.31
N ASP A 406 -8.90 43.78 4.70
CA ASP A 406 -8.88 45.15 5.16
C ASP A 406 -8.45 45.27 6.65
N MET A 407 -7.57 44.38 7.13
CA MET A 407 -7.11 44.38 8.52
C MET A 407 -6.22 45.59 8.81
N PRO A 408 -6.46 46.32 9.92
CA PRO A 408 -5.61 47.44 10.32
C PRO A 408 -4.16 47.01 10.55
N ARG A 409 -3.21 47.92 10.17
CA ARG A 409 -1.77 47.66 10.33
C ARG A 409 -1.40 47.26 11.74
N GLU A 410 -2.00 47.90 12.76
CA GLU A 410 -1.73 47.63 14.16
C GLU A 410 -2.08 46.18 14.55
N LEU A 411 -3.13 45.61 13.98
CA LEU A 411 -3.55 44.24 14.25
C LEU A 411 -2.63 43.20 13.57
N VAL A 412 -2.26 43.39 12.30
CA VAL A 412 -1.43 42.39 11.58
C VAL A 412 0.01 42.30 12.13
N TYR A 413 0.44 43.29 12.94
CA TYR A 413 1.73 43.23 13.64
C TYR A 413 1.68 42.52 14.99
N LEU A 414 0.50 42.18 15.48
CA LEU A 414 0.37 41.36 16.72
C LEU A 414 0.84 39.92 16.44
N GLN A 415 1.56 39.35 17.41
CA GLN A 415 2.04 37.97 17.29
C GLN A 415 0.87 37.00 17.09
N ILE A 416 -0.23 37.18 17.82
CA ILE A 416 -1.44 36.35 17.69
C ILE A 416 -2.08 36.41 16.30
N VAL A 417 -1.77 37.35 15.42
CA VAL A 417 -2.33 37.44 14.07
C VAL A 417 -1.37 36.85 13.05
N ALA A 418 -0.31 37.58 12.68
CA ALA A 418 0.61 37.09 11.67
C ALA A 418 1.53 35.98 12.15
N GLY A 419 1.92 35.97 13.45
CA GLY A 419 2.82 34.94 13.98
C GLY A 419 2.15 33.57 14.12
N ASP A 420 0.91 33.54 14.61
CA ASP A 420 0.18 32.27 14.71
C ASP A 420 -0.21 31.74 13.32
N THR A 421 -0.57 32.63 12.37
CA THR A 421 -0.75 32.25 10.96
C THR A 421 0.54 31.66 10.37
N TYR A 422 1.71 32.25 10.65
CA TYR A 422 3.01 31.72 10.23
C TYR A 422 3.23 30.28 10.76
N ILE A 423 2.93 30.03 12.05
CA ILE A 423 3.09 28.71 12.65
C ILE A 423 2.20 27.67 11.93
N MET A 424 0.94 28.02 11.64
CA MET A 424 0.03 27.11 10.93
C MET A 424 0.49 26.80 9.50
N LEU A 425 1.06 27.78 8.80
CA LEU A 425 1.57 27.61 7.44
C LEU A 425 2.78 26.68 7.36
N ASN A 426 3.55 26.50 8.44
CA ASN A 426 4.65 25.53 8.47
C ASN A 426 4.19 24.09 8.21
N GLU A 427 2.95 23.76 8.56
CA GLU A 427 2.38 22.43 8.38
C GLU A 427 2.26 21.99 6.89
N ILE A 428 2.31 22.94 5.95
CA ILE A 428 2.23 22.71 4.50
C ILE A 428 3.50 23.07 3.73
N LYS A 429 4.56 23.46 4.43
CA LYS A 429 5.85 23.77 3.82
C LYS A 429 6.78 22.57 3.86
N TRP A 430 7.21 22.12 2.68
CA TRP A 430 8.27 21.15 2.57
C TRP A 430 9.60 21.74 3.05
N GLY A 431 10.24 21.05 3.97
CA GLY A 431 11.47 21.50 4.60
C GLY A 431 12.46 20.36 4.86
N GLY A 432 13.64 20.72 5.38
CA GLY A 432 14.69 19.75 5.65
C GLY A 432 14.29 18.66 6.64
N SER A 433 13.49 18.99 7.67
CA SER A 433 12.96 18.00 8.61
C SER A 433 12.06 16.97 7.94
N GLU A 434 11.16 17.42 7.06
CA GLU A 434 10.29 16.53 6.28
C GLU A 434 11.11 15.66 5.32
N ALA A 435 12.11 16.25 4.66
CA ALA A 435 12.95 15.56 3.69
C ALA A 435 13.77 14.43 4.30
N ILE A 436 14.37 14.63 5.48
CA ILE A 436 15.13 13.57 6.15
C ILE A 436 14.22 12.46 6.68
N MET A 437 13.01 12.78 7.13
CA MET A 437 12.02 11.77 7.53
C MET A 437 11.52 10.99 6.31
N ALA A 438 11.28 11.65 5.18
CA ALA A 438 10.93 10.98 3.93
C ALA A 438 12.04 10.04 3.43
N ALA A 439 13.30 10.39 3.64
CA ALA A 439 14.45 9.57 3.25
C ALA A 439 14.53 8.22 3.99
N VAL A 440 13.88 8.08 5.12
CA VAL A 440 13.74 6.81 5.86
C VAL A 440 12.36 6.18 5.70
N GLY A 441 11.56 6.68 4.73
CA GLY A 441 10.23 6.18 4.44
C GLY A 441 9.17 6.54 5.48
N GLN A 442 9.37 7.65 6.17
CA GLN A 442 8.43 8.25 7.12
C GLN A 442 7.79 9.52 6.51
N SER A 443 7.32 10.46 7.33
CA SER A 443 6.60 11.65 6.89
C SER A 443 5.24 11.28 6.26
N ILE A 444 4.91 11.85 5.12
CA ILE A 444 3.64 11.63 4.40
C ILE A 444 3.74 10.58 3.28
N THR A 445 4.88 9.89 3.16
CA THR A 445 5.01 8.77 2.22
C THR A 445 4.13 7.61 2.65
N THR A 446 3.28 7.14 1.74
CA THR A 446 2.45 5.95 1.93
C THR A 446 2.50 5.07 0.68
N VAL A 447 2.54 3.76 0.88
CA VAL A 447 2.66 2.76 -0.19
C VAL A 447 1.71 1.59 0.06
N THR A 448 1.40 0.85 -1.00
CA THR A 448 0.66 -0.40 -0.91
C THR A 448 1.60 -1.61 -0.95
N PRO A 449 1.20 -2.79 -0.42
CA PRO A 449 2.01 -4.00 -0.51
C PRO A 449 2.35 -4.42 -1.94
N VAL A 450 1.43 -4.27 -2.89
CA VAL A 450 1.70 -4.58 -4.32
C VAL A 450 2.73 -3.64 -4.94
N GLU A 451 2.70 -2.33 -4.62
CA GLU A 451 3.73 -1.38 -5.05
C GLU A 451 5.11 -1.78 -4.49
N MET A 452 5.16 -2.22 -3.24
CA MET A 452 6.43 -2.62 -2.61
C MET A 452 6.96 -3.94 -3.13
N ALA A 453 6.12 -4.89 -3.51
CA ALA A 453 6.54 -6.10 -4.21
C ALA A 453 7.14 -5.76 -5.59
N ARG A 454 6.46 -4.90 -6.38
CA ARG A 454 6.94 -4.41 -7.67
C ARG A 454 8.29 -3.67 -7.55
N TYR A 455 8.41 -2.81 -6.56
CA TYR A 455 9.62 -2.06 -6.27
C TYR A 455 10.82 -2.96 -5.92
N VAL A 456 10.64 -3.95 -5.02
CA VAL A 456 11.76 -4.84 -4.66
C VAL A 456 12.15 -5.75 -5.81
N ALA A 457 11.21 -6.17 -6.65
CA ALA A 457 11.51 -6.88 -7.90
C ALA A 457 12.41 -6.03 -8.82
N ALA A 458 12.14 -4.72 -8.93
CA ALA A 458 12.99 -3.82 -9.71
C ALA A 458 14.41 -3.67 -9.14
N VAL A 459 14.57 -3.66 -7.81
CA VAL A 459 15.91 -3.69 -7.19
C VAL A 459 16.64 -5.00 -7.53
N ALA A 460 15.91 -6.11 -7.57
CA ALA A 460 16.47 -7.44 -7.82
C ALA A 460 16.82 -7.69 -9.29
N ASN A 461 15.98 -7.27 -10.24
CA ASN A 461 16.08 -7.59 -11.67
C ASN A 461 16.92 -6.61 -12.51
N GLY A 462 17.68 -5.71 -11.86
CA GLY A 462 18.54 -4.75 -12.56
C GLY A 462 17.87 -3.42 -12.92
N GLY A 463 16.76 -3.08 -12.29
CA GLY A 463 16.12 -1.76 -12.39
C GLY A 463 14.87 -1.71 -13.27
N LYS A 464 14.35 -2.83 -13.74
CA LYS A 464 13.17 -2.90 -14.59
C LYS A 464 11.89 -2.98 -13.74
N VAL A 465 10.98 -2.07 -13.96
CA VAL A 465 9.67 -2.00 -13.30
C VAL A 465 8.61 -2.47 -14.26
N TYR A 466 7.96 -3.58 -13.97
CA TYR A 466 6.87 -4.11 -14.79
C TYR A 466 5.50 -3.80 -14.16
N ASP A 467 4.49 -3.62 -15.00
CA ASP A 467 3.11 -3.66 -14.52
C ASP A 467 2.77 -5.05 -14.01
N LEU A 468 1.98 -5.11 -12.93
CA LEU A 468 1.56 -6.38 -12.35
C LEU A 468 0.41 -6.98 -13.17
N ARG A 469 0.50 -8.28 -13.42
CA ARG A 469 -0.54 -9.03 -14.10
C ARG A 469 -0.95 -10.26 -13.31
N LEU A 470 -2.23 -10.46 -13.24
CA LEU A 470 -2.87 -11.56 -12.52
C LEU A 470 -3.53 -12.55 -13.49
N ILE A 471 -3.95 -12.05 -14.66
CA ILE A 471 -4.51 -12.86 -15.73
C ILE A 471 -3.37 -13.42 -16.58
N ASP A 472 -3.30 -14.74 -16.70
CA ASP A 472 -2.38 -15.44 -17.61
C ASP A 472 -2.97 -15.51 -19.02
N SER A 473 -4.17 -16.07 -19.12
CA SER A 473 -4.84 -16.22 -20.42
C SER A 473 -6.36 -16.27 -20.28
N ILE A 474 -7.04 -15.94 -21.37
CA ILE A 474 -8.48 -16.07 -21.56
C ILE A 474 -8.72 -17.20 -22.54
N ILE A 475 -9.53 -18.18 -22.14
CA ILE A 475 -9.73 -19.43 -22.89
C ILE A 475 -11.23 -19.56 -23.18
N SER A 476 -11.60 -19.87 -24.45
CA SER A 476 -12.98 -20.14 -24.84
C SER A 476 -13.54 -21.37 -24.14
N PRO A 477 -14.87 -21.56 -24.10
CA PRO A 477 -15.48 -22.80 -23.61
C PRO A 477 -15.00 -24.07 -24.32
N ASP A 478 -14.58 -23.93 -25.58
CA ASP A 478 -14.07 -25.03 -26.41
C ASP A 478 -12.57 -25.28 -26.24
N GLY A 479 -11.89 -24.50 -25.37
CA GLY A 479 -10.47 -24.66 -25.06
C GLY A 479 -9.50 -23.88 -25.96
N GLU A 480 -10.00 -22.98 -26.83
CA GLU A 480 -9.16 -22.09 -27.62
C GLU A 480 -8.65 -20.91 -26.79
N VAL A 481 -7.36 -20.62 -26.86
CA VAL A 481 -6.77 -19.44 -26.20
C VAL A 481 -7.12 -18.20 -27.01
N LEU A 482 -7.94 -17.32 -26.42
CA LEU A 482 -8.40 -16.08 -27.03
C LEU A 482 -7.43 -14.92 -26.80
N SER A 483 -6.74 -14.92 -25.67
CA SER A 483 -5.78 -13.88 -25.29
C SER A 483 -4.77 -14.45 -24.29
N GLU A 484 -3.51 -14.01 -24.41
CA GLU A 484 -2.44 -14.27 -23.43
C GLU A 484 -1.85 -12.94 -22.97
N SER A 485 -1.53 -12.84 -21.69
CA SER A 485 -0.88 -11.65 -21.15
C SER A 485 0.63 -11.67 -21.42
N THR A 486 1.20 -10.51 -21.66
CA THR A 486 2.64 -10.33 -21.85
C THR A 486 3.17 -9.29 -20.86
N PRO A 487 4.47 -9.37 -20.45
CA PRO A 487 5.08 -8.37 -19.60
C PRO A 487 5.01 -6.97 -20.20
N ILE A 488 4.61 -5.99 -19.40
CA ILE A 488 4.58 -4.57 -19.78
C ILE A 488 5.62 -3.84 -18.94
N LEU A 489 6.68 -3.35 -19.57
CA LEU A 489 7.68 -2.53 -18.89
C LEU A 489 7.11 -1.11 -18.66
N ALA A 490 6.87 -0.77 -17.41
CA ALA A 490 6.33 0.53 -17.02
C ALA A 490 7.42 1.61 -16.91
N SER A 491 8.59 1.25 -16.38
CA SER A 491 9.75 2.14 -16.26
C SER A 491 11.04 1.32 -16.08
N GLU A 492 12.18 1.99 -16.23
CA GLU A 492 13.49 1.41 -15.98
C GLU A 492 14.39 2.45 -15.29
N ILE A 493 15.21 1.99 -14.35
CA ILE A 493 16.20 2.84 -13.69
C ILE A 493 17.44 2.86 -14.55
N GLU A 494 17.64 3.98 -15.22
CA GLU A 494 18.75 4.19 -16.15
C GLU A 494 19.79 5.18 -15.58
N GLY A 495 21.02 5.04 -16.03
CA GLY A 495 22.11 5.95 -15.69
C GLY A 495 23.47 5.24 -15.63
N GLU A 496 24.53 6.02 -15.63
CA GLU A 496 25.89 5.50 -15.48
C GLU A 496 26.07 4.89 -14.10
N GLY A 497 26.59 3.66 -14.02
CA GLY A 497 26.85 2.96 -12.77
C GLY A 497 25.63 2.28 -12.11
N VAL A 498 24.43 2.36 -12.70
CA VAL A 498 23.19 1.82 -12.09
C VAL A 498 23.31 0.36 -11.71
N GLN A 499 23.92 -0.47 -12.55
CA GLN A 499 24.08 -1.91 -12.24
C GLN A 499 24.99 -2.16 -11.04
N GLU A 500 26.06 -1.34 -10.88
CA GLU A 500 26.92 -1.40 -9.69
C GLU A 500 26.17 -0.90 -8.44
N TYR A 501 25.35 0.14 -8.59
CA TYR A 501 24.54 0.67 -7.50
C TYR A 501 23.53 -0.37 -7.01
N LEU A 502 22.75 -0.95 -7.92
CA LEU A 502 21.78 -1.99 -7.58
C LEU A 502 22.47 -3.24 -7.00
N ALA A 503 23.65 -3.62 -7.50
CA ALA A 503 24.43 -4.72 -6.91
C ALA A 503 24.83 -4.41 -5.46
N ALA A 504 25.26 -3.17 -5.15
CA ALA A 504 25.57 -2.76 -3.79
C ALA A 504 24.32 -2.78 -2.88
N LEU A 505 23.16 -2.34 -3.39
CA LEU A 505 21.89 -2.41 -2.65
C LEU A 505 21.53 -3.87 -2.34
N ARG A 506 21.56 -4.75 -3.34
CA ARG A 506 21.31 -6.19 -3.14
C ARG A 506 22.28 -6.79 -2.13
N LYS A 507 23.58 -6.42 -2.18
CA LYS A 507 24.58 -6.85 -1.20
C LYS A 507 24.23 -6.39 0.22
N GLY A 508 23.76 -5.15 0.40
CA GLY A 508 23.26 -4.67 1.69
C GLY A 508 22.03 -5.44 2.16
N MET A 509 21.13 -5.78 1.23
CA MET A 509 19.93 -6.58 1.51
C MET A 509 20.26 -8.03 1.92
N SER A 510 21.30 -8.66 1.36
CA SER A 510 21.73 -10.01 1.79
C SER A 510 22.28 -10.01 3.22
N GLY A 511 22.85 -8.90 3.69
CA GLY A 511 23.32 -8.77 5.06
C GLY A 511 22.22 -8.74 6.12
N VAL A 512 20.98 -8.43 5.73
CA VAL A 512 19.85 -8.28 6.69
C VAL A 512 19.51 -9.57 7.42
N THR A 513 19.70 -10.72 6.79
CA THR A 513 19.50 -12.05 7.37
C THR A 513 20.75 -12.62 8.04
N GLY A 514 21.93 -12.03 7.76
CA GLY A 514 23.21 -12.40 8.36
C GLY A 514 23.33 -12.04 9.84
N ASP A 515 24.40 -12.45 10.50
CA ASP A 515 24.59 -12.36 11.96
C ASP A 515 24.36 -10.98 12.57
N ASP A 516 24.77 -9.91 11.87
CA ASP A 516 24.63 -8.51 12.31
C ASP A 516 23.39 -7.82 11.72
N GLY A 517 22.60 -8.53 10.93
CA GLY A 517 21.43 -8.01 10.23
C GLY A 517 20.20 -7.85 11.11
N THR A 518 19.28 -6.99 10.69
CA THR A 518 18.08 -6.66 11.46
C THR A 518 17.09 -7.83 11.58
N ALA A 519 17.20 -8.88 10.75
CA ALA A 519 16.35 -10.07 10.78
C ALA A 519 17.10 -11.35 11.23
N ALA A 520 18.37 -11.26 11.58
CA ALA A 520 19.26 -12.39 11.90
C ALA A 520 18.66 -13.49 12.79
N LYS A 521 17.86 -13.10 13.79
CA LYS A 521 17.27 -14.05 14.75
C LYS A 521 16.29 -15.05 14.13
N PHE A 522 15.71 -14.73 12.97
CA PHE A 522 14.72 -15.55 12.29
C PHE A 522 15.30 -16.49 11.24
N TYR A 523 16.59 -16.32 10.89
CA TYR A 523 17.29 -17.08 9.85
C TYR A 523 18.46 -17.88 10.44
N LYS A 524 18.14 -18.66 11.47
CA LYS A 524 19.08 -19.58 12.16
C LYS A 524 18.52 -20.99 12.16
N GLY A 525 19.39 -21.99 12.35
CA GLY A 525 18.99 -23.40 12.36
C GLY A 525 18.48 -23.84 10.97
N GLU A 526 17.27 -24.36 10.90
CA GLU A 526 16.66 -24.87 9.67
C GLU A 526 16.44 -23.82 8.56
N TYR A 527 16.37 -22.53 8.92
CA TYR A 527 16.17 -21.44 7.95
C TYR A 527 17.47 -20.70 7.59
N ALA A 528 18.63 -21.19 8.01
CA ALA A 528 19.91 -20.56 7.68
C ALA A 528 20.15 -20.55 6.15
N ASP A 529 19.89 -21.67 5.49
CA ASP A 529 20.08 -21.84 4.05
C ASP A 529 19.18 -20.88 3.24
N VAL A 530 17.94 -20.67 3.69
CA VAL A 530 17.03 -19.69 3.07
C VAL A 530 17.57 -18.27 3.26
N GLY A 531 18.04 -17.94 4.45
CA GLY A 531 18.64 -16.64 4.75
C GLY A 531 19.86 -16.29 3.89
N GLU A 532 20.69 -17.29 3.55
CA GLU A 532 21.86 -17.13 2.69
C GLU A 532 21.50 -16.92 1.21
N GLN A 533 20.36 -17.47 0.78
CA GLN A 533 19.90 -17.44 -0.62
C GLN A 533 18.99 -16.24 -0.95
N MET A 534 18.84 -15.27 -0.06
CA MET A 534 17.92 -14.15 -0.28
C MET A 534 18.55 -12.79 -0.02
N GLY A 535 17.95 -11.75 -0.59
CA GLY A 535 18.12 -10.37 -0.15
C GLY A 535 16.83 -9.87 0.49
N ALA A 536 16.94 -9.18 1.62
CA ALA A 536 15.78 -8.71 2.37
C ALA A 536 15.95 -7.30 2.93
N LYS A 537 14.83 -6.67 3.30
CA LYS A 537 14.81 -5.42 4.08
C LYS A 537 13.63 -5.39 5.03
N THR A 538 13.91 -5.15 6.30
CA THR A 538 12.88 -4.91 7.32
C THR A 538 12.47 -3.44 7.36
N GLY A 539 11.20 -3.18 7.61
CA GLY A 539 10.63 -1.85 7.82
C GLY A 539 9.74 -1.84 9.05
N THR A 540 10.01 -0.91 9.95
CA THR A 540 9.12 -0.59 11.06
C THR A 540 8.71 0.87 10.89
N ALA A 541 7.42 1.12 10.75
CA ALA A 541 6.90 2.46 10.57
C ALA A 541 6.16 2.87 11.84
N GLU A 542 6.64 3.95 12.47
CA GLU A 542 6.04 4.51 13.68
C GLU A 542 4.64 5.07 13.35
N LYS A 543 3.63 4.68 14.12
CA LYS A 543 2.25 5.13 13.95
C LYS A 543 1.81 6.02 15.12
N THR A 544 2.21 5.63 16.31
CA THR A 544 2.00 6.37 17.57
C THR A 544 3.30 6.37 18.38
N THR A 545 3.28 6.94 19.57
CA THR A 545 4.40 6.85 20.52
C THR A 545 4.54 5.46 21.16
N ILE A 546 3.54 4.59 20.95
CA ILE A 546 3.49 3.22 21.51
C ILE A 546 4.05 2.26 20.47
N ASP A 547 5.21 1.71 20.73
CA ASP A 547 5.95 0.85 19.78
C ASP A 547 5.17 -0.41 19.36
N LEU A 548 4.27 -0.92 20.20
CA LEU A 548 3.40 -2.07 19.87
C LEU A 548 2.46 -1.79 18.69
N GLU A 549 2.12 -0.54 18.42
CA GLU A 549 1.23 -0.15 17.33
C GLU A 549 1.95 0.15 16.01
N ASN A 550 3.28 0.00 15.98
CA ASN A 550 4.05 0.21 14.75
C ASN A 550 3.65 -0.77 13.66
N ASN A 551 3.61 -0.29 12.43
CA ASN A 551 3.39 -1.14 11.28
C ASN A 551 4.64 -1.94 10.95
N ALA A 552 4.47 -3.22 10.68
CA ALA A 552 5.54 -4.11 10.30
C ALA A 552 5.53 -4.37 8.78
N TRP A 553 6.70 -4.17 8.17
CA TRP A 553 6.94 -4.41 6.76
C TRP A 553 8.18 -5.27 6.57
N MET A 554 8.17 -6.14 5.60
CA MET A 554 9.38 -6.77 5.09
C MET A 554 9.24 -7.03 3.59
N VAL A 555 10.31 -6.73 2.87
CA VAL A 555 10.44 -7.09 1.46
C VAL A 555 11.63 -8.00 1.28
N ALA A 556 11.54 -8.93 0.33
CA ALA A 556 12.62 -9.86 0.02
C ALA A 556 12.58 -10.28 -1.45
N PHE A 557 13.69 -10.81 -1.92
CA PHE A 557 13.78 -11.50 -3.22
C PHE A 557 14.68 -12.73 -3.08
N ALA A 558 14.46 -13.72 -3.92
CA ALA A 558 15.25 -14.94 -4.00
C ALA A 558 15.19 -15.56 -5.42
N PRO A 559 16.16 -16.42 -5.80
CA PRO A 559 17.48 -16.59 -5.20
C PRO A 559 18.31 -15.30 -5.27
N PHE A 560 19.35 -15.18 -4.44
CA PHE A 560 20.17 -13.96 -4.41
C PHE A 560 20.95 -13.71 -5.70
N ASP A 561 21.58 -14.76 -6.25
CA ASP A 561 22.45 -14.66 -7.42
C ASP A 561 21.66 -14.55 -8.73
N ASP A 562 20.51 -15.21 -8.84
CA ASP A 562 19.59 -15.17 -9.98
C ASP A 562 18.16 -14.95 -9.50
N PRO A 563 17.76 -13.71 -9.20
CA PRO A 563 16.45 -13.40 -8.65
C PRO A 563 15.30 -13.86 -9.54
N GLN A 564 14.40 -14.65 -8.99
CA GLN A 564 13.23 -15.18 -9.68
C GLN A 564 11.92 -14.70 -9.07
N ILE A 565 11.88 -14.49 -7.74
CA ILE A 565 10.69 -13.98 -7.06
C ILE A 565 11.00 -12.84 -6.10
N ALA A 566 10.02 -11.97 -5.93
CA ALA A 566 10.00 -10.90 -4.95
C ALA A 566 8.76 -11.03 -4.05
N VAL A 567 8.95 -10.77 -2.77
CA VAL A 567 7.92 -10.91 -1.74
C VAL A 567 7.81 -9.61 -0.94
N CYS A 568 6.58 -9.18 -0.67
CA CYS A 568 6.29 -8.13 0.29
C CYS A 568 5.30 -8.65 1.33
N VAL A 569 5.60 -8.44 2.61
CA VAL A 569 4.71 -8.69 3.73
C VAL A 569 4.42 -7.38 4.46
N TYR A 570 3.15 -7.14 4.75
CA TYR A 570 2.66 -6.00 5.51
C TYR A 570 1.70 -6.46 6.60
N ILE A 571 1.96 -6.04 7.84
CA ILE A 571 1.11 -6.31 9.00
C ILE A 571 0.93 -4.98 9.75
N PRO A 572 -0.27 -4.34 9.64
CA PRO A 572 -0.58 -3.17 10.44
C PRO A 572 -0.57 -3.53 11.93
N HIS A 573 -0.07 -2.60 12.75
CA HIS A 573 0.14 -2.82 14.19
C HIS A 573 1.00 -4.06 14.49
N GLY A 574 1.93 -4.40 13.59
CA GLY A 574 2.76 -5.61 13.64
C GLY A 574 4.01 -5.48 14.50
N TYR A 575 4.15 -4.42 15.31
CA TYR A 575 5.21 -4.15 16.26
C TYR A 575 6.60 -3.93 15.63
N SER A 576 7.13 -4.92 14.93
CA SER A 576 8.48 -4.87 14.36
C SER A 576 8.53 -5.51 12.98
N GLY A 577 9.14 -4.82 12.02
CA GLY A 577 9.29 -5.34 10.66
C GLY A 577 10.05 -6.67 10.57
N SER A 578 10.98 -6.95 11.51
CA SER A 578 11.66 -8.25 11.54
C SER A 578 10.72 -9.41 11.85
N SER A 579 9.58 -9.16 12.49
CA SER A 579 8.57 -10.20 12.77
C SER A 579 7.91 -10.74 11.51
N CYS A 580 7.87 -9.98 10.41
CA CYS A 580 7.38 -10.45 9.10
C CYS A 580 8.25 -11.56 8.48
N SER A 581 9.44 -11.81 9.06
CA SER A 581 10.34 -12.90 8.61
C SER A 581 9.68 -14.29 8.63
N ILE A 582 8.70 -14.51 9.49
CA ILE A 582 7.99 -15.80 9.57
C ILE A 582 7.28 -16.08 8.24
N THR A 583 6.51 -15.15 7.72
CA THR A 583 5.86 -15.31 6.41
C THR A 583 6.90 -15.39 5.27
N ILE A 584 7.90 -14.50 5.27
CA ILE A 584 8.93 -14.46 4.21
C ILE A 584 9.66 -15.81 4.09
N ARG A 585 10.12 -16.36 5.20
CA ARG A 585 10.93 -17.59 5.17
C ARG A 585 10.13 -18.80 4.72
N GLU A 586 8.86 -18.94 5.15
CA GLU A 586 7.99 -20.04 4.73
C GLU A 586 7.70 -19.99 3.22
N VAL A 587 7.38 -18.80 2.71
CA VAL A 587 7.12 -18.57 1.27
C VAL A 587 8.38 -18.86 0.45
N LEU A 588 9.54 -18.32 0.86
CA LEU A 588 10.79 -18.50 0.12
C LEU A 588 11.33 -19.93 0.24
N ASN A 589 11.22 -20.56 1.41
CA ASN A 589 11.61 -21.96 1.58
C ASN A 589 10.80 -22.86 0.64
N TYR A 590 9.48 -22.70 0.64
CA TYR A 590 8.62 -23.43 -0.27
C TYR A 590 9.00 -23.24 -1.74
N TYR A 591 9.24 -21.98 -2.13
CA TYR A 591 9.62 -21.67 -3.52
C TYR A 591 10.95 -22.33 -3.91
N LEU A 592 11.99 -22.17 -3.09
CA LEU A 592 13.33 -22.72 -3.33
C LEU A 592 13.34 -24.25 -3.39
N GLU A 593 12.50 -24.92 -2.57
CA GLU A 593 12.43 -26.37 -2.52
C GLU A 593 11.62 -26.99 -3.68
N HIS A 594 10.60 -26.30 -4.18
CA HIS A 594 9.59 -26.90 -5.05
C HIS A 594 9.48 -26.25 -6.45
N MET A 595 9.86 -24.98 -6.61
CA MET A 595 9.65 -24.21 -7.83
C MET A 595 10.94 -23.63 -8.41
N GLY A 596 12.04 -23.58 -7.62
CA GLY A 596 13.26 -22.87 -7.95
C GLY A 596 14.26 -23.68 -8.79
N LEU A 597 15.07 -22.94 -9.57
CA LEU A 597 16.34 -23.25 -10.21
C LEU A 597 16.33 -24.07 -11.51
N ASP A 598 15.47 -25.04 -11.76
CA ASP A 598 15.57 -25.90 -12.94
C ASP A 598 14.35 -25.85 -13.91
N GLY A 599 13.36 -25.00 -13.63
CA GLY A 599 12.21 -24.78 -14.53
C GLY A 599 11.35 -26.02 -14.84
N GLU A 600 11.64 -27.14 -14.22
CA GLU A 600 10.76 -28.29 -14.26
C GLU A 600 9.68 -28.12 -13.20
N ASP A 601 8.48 -27.85 -13.68
CA ASP A 601 7.26 -27.87 -12.86
C ASP A 601 7.10 -29.28 -12.25
N THR A 602 7.64 -29.46 -11.04
CA THR A 602 7.53 -30.73 -10.30
C THR A 602 6.14 -30.91 -9.69
N MET A 603 5.21 -29.98 -9.98
CA MET A 603 3.86 -29.98 -9.46
C MET A 603 2.95 -30.91 -10.27
N PRO A 604 2.07 -31.66 -9.63
CA PRO A 604 1.05 -32.41 -10.35
C PRO A 604 0.13 -31.46 -11.15
N PRO A 605 -0.36 -31.88 -12.33
CA PRO A 605 -1.12 -31.01 -13.25
C PRO A 605 -2.53 -30.60 -12.78
N SER A 606 -2.77 -30.59 -11.50
CA SER A 606 -4.07 -30.25 -10.88
C SER A 606 -4.13 -28.86 -10.25
N ASN A 607 -3.36 -27.91 -10.78
CA ASN A 607 -3.30 -26.53 -10.30
C ASN A 607 -4.49 -25.73 -10.84
N SER A 608 -5.70 -26.06 -10.44
CA SER A 608 -6.94 -25.41 -10.87
C SER A 608 -7.73 -24.90 -9.67
N LEU A 609 -7.98 -23.61 -9.64
CA LEU A 609 -8.90 -22.97 -8.68
C LEU A 609 -10.38 -23.20 -9.03
N ALA A 610 -10.67 -23.75 -10.20
CA ALA A 610 -12.00 -24.11 -10.67
C ALA A 610 -12.02 -25.48 -11.31
N TYR A 611 -13.08 -26.23 -11.07
CA TYR A 611 -13.43 -27.45 -11.77
C TYR A 611 -14.55 -27.16 -12.75
#